data_cf60bfa6f239771d5ea21701fa30b7b3
#
_entry.id   cf60bfa6f239771d5ea21701fa30b7b3
#
_cell.length_a   1.000
_cell.length_b   1.000
_cell.length_c   1.000
_cell.angle_alpha   90.00
_cell.angle_beta   90.00
_cell.angle_gamma   90.00
#
_symmetry.space_group_name_H-M   'P 1'
#
loop_
_entity.id
_entity.type
_entity.pdbx_description
1 polymer ?
#
loop_
_entity_poly.entity_id
_entity_poly.type
_entity_poly.pdbx_seq_one_letter_code
_entity_poly.pdbx_strand_id
1 'polypeptide(L)'
;MLYRYLIMLFLSLLLGALAHAELEAGFGITMVNVPHYVGSDEAEQYYLPFPYLRYRSEKITIDRNLIQGNLWQSGSWSLEISLGGAVKVDSDKSQARQGMHDLDFIIEAGPALHYYFLGGRSKGNAMFFELPLRAANSTDFTQASYRGVTFNPRLVWRREYWLNGYEVRPQISLGLRSASSHYHDYIYGVNAESITSERSGYKGVQGYGGWQAGYSTAVLWSDWMTAGFVRYVNISGAAFEDSSLVKTRSSFIAGMALAYLF
;
A
#
# COMPACT_ATOMS: atom_id res chain seq x y z
N MET A 1 -29.05 -0.33 29.86
CA MET A 1 -28.12 -1.09 30.74
C MET A 1 -27.26 -2.08 29.96
N LEU A 2 -27.79 -2.87 29.07
CA LEU A 2 -27.06 -3.90 28.28
C LEU A 2 -25.85 -3.35 27.51
N TYR A 3 -25.94 -2.15 26.93
CA TYR A 3 -24.87 -1.50 26.15
C TYR A 3 -23.62 -1.17 26.99
N ARG A 4 -23.79 -0.82 28.28
CA ARG A 4 -22.66 -0.56 29.20
C ARG A 4 -21.90 -1.85 29.54
N TYR A 5 -22.59 -2.97 29.68
CA TYR A 5 -21.96 -4.27 29.93
C TYR A 5 -21.21 -4.81 28.70
N LEU A 6 -21.75 -4.56 27.49
CA LEU A 6 -21.07 -4.90 26.23
C LEU A 6 -19.78 -4.09 26.05
N ILE A 7 -19.79 -2.78 26.37
CA ILE A 7 -18.58 -1.95 26.31
C ILE A 7 -17.55 -2.39 27.37
N MET A 8 -17.97 -2.69 28.58
CA MET A 8 -17.07 -3.18 29.63
C MET A 8 -16.49 -4.56 29.28
N LEU A 9 -17.28 -5.47 28.71
CA LEU A 9 -16.82 -6.76 28.25
C LEU A 9 -15.85 -6.62 27.08
N PHE A 10 -16.10 -5.69 26.15
CA PHE A 10 -15.20 -5.41 25.04
C PHE A 10 -13.89 -4.77 25.52
N LEU A 11 -13.96 -3.85 26.49
CA LEU A 11 -12.78 -3.25 27.14
C LEU A 11 -11.97 -4.27 27.94
N SER A 12 -12.60 -5.19 28.65
CA SER A 12 -11.92 -6.24 29.42
C SER A 12 -11.27 -7.30 28.53
N LEU A 13 -11.88 -7.62 27.39
CA LEU A 13 -11.29 -8.48 26.36
C LEU A 13 -10.09 -7.81 25.67
N LEU A 14 -10.13 -6.50 25.44
CA LEU A 14 -9.00 -5.71 24.95
C LEU A 14 -7.85 -5.66 25.97
N LEU A 15 -8.13 -5.43 27.26
CA LEU A 15 -7.12 -5.40 28.30
C LEU A 15 -6.47 -6.77 28.56
N GLY A 16 -7.22 -7.88 28.43
CA GLY A 16 -6.68 -9.23 28.55
C GLY A 16 -5.77 -9.65 27.40
N ALA A 17 -5.93 -9.04 26.22
CA ALA A 17 -5.08 -9.28 25.03
C ALA A 17 -3.72 -8.55 25.12
N LEU A 18 -3.59 -7.55 25.98
CA LEU A 18 -2.37 -6.74 26.14
C LEU A 18 -1.28 -7.42 26.99
N ALA A 19 -1.59 -8.48 27.70
CA ALA A 19 -0.69 -9.10 28.67
C ALA A 19 0.52 -9.84 28.07
N HIS A 20 0.55 -10.08 26.72
CA HIS A 20 1.64 -10.76 26.00
C HIS A 20 1.95 -10.10 24.65
N ALA A 21 1.72 -8.80 24.51
CA ALA A 21 1.92 -8.09 23.27
C ALA A 21 3.04 -7.05 23.44
N GLU A 22 4.01 -7.06 22.52
CA GLU A 22 4.95 -5.94 22.37
C GLU A 22 4.25 -4.82 21.61
N LEU A 23 4.07 -3.69 22.26
CA LEU A 23 3.56 -2.46 21.67
C LEU A 23 4.70 -1.45 21.60
N GLU A 24 5.10 -1.08 20.39
CA GLU A 24 5.96 0.06 20.12
C GLU A 24 5.08 1.16 19.51
N ALA A 25 5.08 2.32 20.09
CA ALA A 25 4.38 3.48 19.55
C ALA A 25 5.37 4.62 19.28
N GLY A 26 5.02 5.52 18.39
CA GLY A 26 5.88 6.64 18.04
C GLY A 26 5.19 7.64 17.13
N PHE A 27 5.90 8.69 16.83
CA PHE A 27 5.46 9.71 15.89
C PHE A 27 6.59 10.08 14.94
N GLY A 28 6.27 10.28 13.67
CA GLY A 28 7.27 10.58 12.65
C GLY A 28 6.77 11.49 11.55
N ILE A 29 7.71 11.86 10.71
CA ILE A 29 7.47 12.55 9.45
C ILE A 29 7.96 11.69 8.31
N THR A 30 7.21 11.65 7.22
CA THR A 30 7.61 10.99 5.97
C THR A 30 7.60 11.99 4.82
N MET A 31 8.57 11.84 3.95
CA MET A 31 8.65 12.49 2.65
C MET A 31 8.46 11.42 1.58
N VAL A 32 7.51 11.62 0.66
CA VAL A 32 7.23 10.69 -0.42
C VAL A 32 7.16 11.44 -1.73
N ASN A 33 7.87 10.96 -2.74
CA ASN A 33 7.75 11.39 -4.13
C ASN A 33 6.99 10.32 -4.90
N VAL A 34 5.85 10.68 -5.46
CA VAL A 34 4.97 9.78 -6.21
C VAL A 34 4.53 10.42 -7.53
N PRO A 35 4.48 9.68 -8.65
CA PRO A 35 3.82 10.16 -9.85
C PRO A 35 2.34 10.39 -9.57
N HIS A 36 1.69 11.32 -10.25
CA HIS A 36 0.25 11.58 -10.12
C HIS A 36 -0.54 10.27 -10.25
N TYR A 37 -0.17 9.41 -11.19
CA TYR A 37 -0.62 8.03 -11.32
C TYR A 37 0.47 7.25 -12.06
N VAL A 38 0.44 5.95 -11.99
CA VAL A 38 1.40 5.11 -12.72
C VAL A 38 1.19 5.31 -14.22
N GLY A 39 2.24 5.75 -14.92
CA GLY A 39 2.17 6.15 -16.33
C GLY A 39 2.10 7.67 -16.55
N SER A 40 1.99 8.47 -15.48
CA SER A 40 2.23 9.91 -15.55
C SER A 40 3.73 10.20 -15.58
N ASP A 41 4.14 11.20 -16.36
CA ASP A 41 5.49 11.78 -16.39
C ASP A 41 5.68 12.90 -15.36
N GLU A 42 4.60 13.29 -14.69
CA GLU A 42 4.58 14.29 -13.62
C GLU A 42 4.50 13.59 -12.26
N ALA A 43 5.19 14.13 -11.26
CA ALA A 43 5.24 13.62 -9.91
C ALA A 43 5.10 14.76 -8.89
N GLU A 44 4.55 14.43 -7.72
CA GLU A 44 4.39 15.37 -6.61
C GLU A 44 5.07 14.83 -5.35
N GLN A 45 5.58 15.76 -4.55
CA GLN A 45 6.25 15.46 -3.29
C GLN A 45 5.35 15.81 -2.11
N TYR A 46 5.14 14.86 -1.22
CA TYR A 46 4.32 15.00 -0.04
C TYR A 46 5.16 14.90 1.23
N TYR A 47 4.84 15.75 2.20
CA TYR A 47 5.35 15.69 3.57
C TYR A 47 4.19 15.37 4.49
N LEU A 48 4.21 14.20 5.11
CA LEU A 48 3.11 13.70 5.91
C LEU A 48 3.58 13.33 7.30
N PRO A 49 2.94 13.84 8.36
CA PRO A 49 3.09 13.27 9.69
C PRO A 49 2.45 11.88 9.70
N PHE A 50 3.04 10.94 10.43
CA PHE A 50 2.46 9.62 10.59
C PHE A 50 2.64 9.10 12.02
N PRO A 51 1.63 8.44 12.58
CA PRO A 51 1.80 7.67 13.79
C PRO A 51 2.55 6.38 13.44
N TYR A 52 3.59 6.07 14.21
CA TYR A 52 4.22 4.76 14.18
C TYR A 52 3.53 3.89 15.22
N LEU A 53 3.06 2.74 14.80
CA LEU A 53 2.49 1.76 15.69
C LEU A 53 2.95 0.37 15.23
N ARG A 54 3.62 -0.32 16.14
CA ARG A 54 3.94 -1.73 15.96
C ARG A 54 3.36 -2.50 17.13
N TYR A 55 2.41 -3.34 16.83
CA TYR A 55 1.79 -4.22 17.79
C TYR A 55 2.02 -5.66 17.33
N ARG A 56 2.64 -6.47 18.16
CA ARG A 56 2.91 -7.88 17.86
C ARG A 56 2.23 -8.73 18.93
N SER A 57 1.21 -9.49 18.53
CA SER A 57 0.60 -10.54 19.34
C SER A 57 0.49 -11.82 18.52
N GLU A 58 0.10 -12.92 19.15
CA GLU A 58 -0.14 -14.20 18.46
C GLU A 58 -1.20 -14.10 17.35
N LYS A 59 -2.17 -13.20 17.48
CA LYS A 59 -3.32 -13.05 16.56
C LYS A 59 -3.24 -11.85 15.64
N ILE A 60 -2.63 -10.75 16.09
CA ILE A 60 -2.59 -9.49 15.35
C ILE A 60 -1.16 -9.00 15.30
N THR A 61 -0.67 -8.66 14.14
CA THR A 61 0.57 -7.90 13.97
C THR A 61 0.24 -6.63 13.22
N ILE A 62 0.48 -5.49 13.85
CA ILE A 62 0.45 -4.19 13.21
C ILE A 62 1.91 -3.81 13.03
N ASP A 63 2.36 -3.65 11.79
CA ASP A 63 3.71 -3.24 11.45
C ASP A 63 3.65 -2.16 10.36
N ARG A 64 4.77 -1.55 10.01
CA ARG A 64 4.95 -0.44 9.07
C ARG A 64 4.25 -0.58 7.71
N ASN A 65 3.93 -1.78 7.29
CA ASN A 65 3.22 -2.06 6.04
C ASN A 65 1.72 -2.17 6.21
N LEU A 66 1.13 -1.51 7.24
CA LEU A 66 -0.28 -1.50 7.53
C LEU A 66 -0.76 -2.65 8.43
N ILE A 67 -1.92 -2.46 9.02
CA ILE A 67 -2.58 -3.42 9.90
C ILE A 67 -2.69 -4.77 9.18
N GLN A 68 -1.82 -5.71 9.53
CA GLN A 68 -1.89 -7.08 9.09
C GLN A 68 -2.66 -7.87 10.13
N GLY A 69 -3.98 -7.93 10.00
CA GLY A 69 -4.80 -8.85 10.79
C GLY A 69 -4.54 -10.28 10.32
N ASN A 70 -3.99 -11.13 11.19
CA ASN A 70 -3.92 -12.56 10.91
C ASN A 70 -5.31 -13.18 11.04
N LEU A 71 -5.91 -13.52 9.91
CA LEU A 71 -7.21 -14.16 9.85
C LEU A 71 -7.08 -15.68 10.09
N TRP A 72 -6.00 -16.27 9.60
CA TRP A 72 -5.74 -17.71 9.71
C TRP A 72 -4.27 -18.01 9.41
N GLN A 73 -3.72 -19.02 10.08
CA GLN A 73 -2.38 -19.54 9.83
C GLN A 73 -2.36 -21.07 10.00
N SER A 74 -1.72 -21.77 9.07
CA SER A 74 -1.48 -23.20 9.14
C SER A 74 -0.21 -23.56 8.35
N GLY A 75 0.77 -24.12 9.04
CA GLY A 75 2.06 -24.47 8.44
C GLY A 75 2.73 -23.28 7.75
N SER A 76 2.98 -23.41 6.45
CA SER A 76 3.60 -22.37 5.60
C SER A 76 2.60 -21.34 5.05
N TRP A 77 1.32 -21.47 5.38
CA TRP A 77 0.27 -20.59 4.86
C TRP A 77 -0.22 -19.62 5.93
N SER A 78 -0.50 -18.38 5.52
CA SER A 78 -1.28 -17.45 6.34
C SER A 78 -2.25 -16.66 5.46
N LEU A 79 -3.41 -16.32 6.02
CA LEU A 79 -4.37 -15.40 5.42
C LEU A 79 -4.39 -14.14 6.27
N GLU A 80 -4.12 -13.00 5.65
CA GLU A 80 -3.95 -11.73 6.31
C GLU A 80 -4.83 -10.65 5.67
N ILE A 81 -5.08 -9.55 6.38
CA ILE A 81 -5.69 -8.36 5.80
C ILE A 81 -4.58 -7.56 5.11
N SER A 82 -4.81 -7.17 3.88
CA SER A 82 -3.90 -6.36 3.09
C SER A 82 -4.55 -5.03 2.74
N LEU A 83 -3.80 -3.97 2.93
CA LEU A 83 -4.22 -2.61 2.60
C LEU A 83 -3.32 -2.04 1.51
N GLY A 84 -3.82 -1.05 0.80
CA GLY A 84 -3.10 -0.30 -0.22
C GLY A 84 -3.82 1.00 -0.52
N GLY A 85 -3.32 1.74 -1.50
CA GLY A 85 -4.00 2.96 -1.94
C GLY A 85 -3.14 3.87 -2.79
N ALA A 86 -3.74 5.00 -3.17
CA ALA A 86 -3.09 6.09 -3.89
C ALA A 86 -3.53 7.45 -3.33
N VAL A 87 -2.66 8.43 -3.48
CA VAL A 87 -2.93 9.81 -3.08
C VAL A 87 -3.88 10.50 -4.05
N LYS A 88 -4.58 11.53 -3.57
CA LYS A 88 -5.40 12.41 -4.41
C LYS A 88 -4.54 13.06 -5.49
N VAL A 89 -5.09 13.24 -6.69
CA VAL A 89 -4.50 13.98 -7.79
C VAL A 89 -5.40 15.14 -8.15
N ASP A 90 -4.88 16.35 -8.05
CA ASP A 90 -5.48 17.56 -8.56
C ASP A 90 -5.27 17.58 -10.09
N SER A 91 -6.33 17.41 -10.86
CA SER A 91 -6.26 17.30 -12.30
C SER A 91 -5.80 18.59 -12.98
N ASP A 92 -6.01 19.75 -12.36
CA ASP A 92 -5.53 21.03 -12.89
C ASP A 92 -4.00 21.17 -12.79
N LYS A 93 -3.36 20.38 -11.90
CA LYS A 93 -1.90 20.30 -11.79
C LYS A 93 -1.27 19.25 -12.70
N SER A 94 -2.07 18.45 -13.41
CA SER A 94 -1.59 17.42 -14.32
C SER A 94 -1.89 17.81 -15.76
N GLN A 95 -0.85 18.06 -16.56
CA GLN A 95 -1.00 18.45 -17.95
C GLN A 95 -1.86 17.45 -18.75
N ALA A 96 -1.64 16.16 -18.51
CA ALA A 96 -2.40 15.10 -19.18
C ALA A 96 -3.88 15.08 -18.79
N ARG A 97 -4.22 15.53 -17.57
CA ARG A 97 -5.58 15.46 -17.00
C ARG A 97 -6.28 16.83 -16.92
N GLN A 98 -5.64 17.90 -17.35
CA GLN A 98 -6.18 19.26 -17.21
C GLN A 98 -7.64 19.36 -17.71
N GLY A 99 -8.52 19.92 -16.85
CA GLY A 99 -9.96 20.03 -17.12
C GLY A 99 -10.74 18.72 -16.95
N MET A 100 -10.15 17.65 -16.44
CA MET A 100 -10.84 16.44 -16.00
C MET A 100 -11.20 16.55 -14.51
N HIS A 101 -12.07 15.66 -14.04
CA HIS A 101 -12.29 15.50 -12.60
C HIS A 101 -11.03 15.04 -11.88
N ASP A 102 -10.82 15.51 -10.66
CA ASP A 102 -9.78 15.05 -9.76
C ASP A 102 -9.84 13.52 -9.54
N LEU A 103 -8.69 12.93 -9.25
CA LEU A 103 -8.66 11.60 -8.66
C LEU A 103 -8.61 11.73 -7.14
N ASP A 104 -9.66 11.25 -6.48
CA ASP A 104 -9.71 11.21 -5.02
C ASP A 104 -8.69 10.22 -4.45
N PHE A 105 -8.48 10.25 -3.14
CA PHE A 105 -7.73 9.21 -2.46
C PHE A 105 -8.32 7.84 -2.77
N ILE A 106 -7.47 6.87 -3.09
CA ILE A 106 -7.88 5.48 -3.23
C ILE A 106 -7.47 4.73 -1.98
N ILE A 107 -8.41 4.05 -1.35
CA ILE A 107 -8.18 3.11 -0.27
C ILE A 107 -8.50 1.71 -0.80
N GLU A 108 -7.51 0.83 -0.72
CA GLU A 108 -7.63 -0.57 -1.11
C GLU A 108 -7.58 -1.45 0.14
N ALA A 109 -8.52 -2.37 0.29
CA ALA A 109 -8.55 -3.32 1.39
C ALA A 109 -9.08 -4.69 0.94
N GLY A 110 -8.50 -5.75 1.51
CA GLY A 110 -8.94 -7.11 1.23
C GLY A 110 -8.01 -8.18 1.80
N PRO A 111 -8.32 -9.47 1.59
CA PRO A 111 -7.47 -10.56 2.02
C PRO A 111 -6.19 -10.65 1.19
N ALA A 112 -5.11 -11.13 1.83
CA ALA A 112 -3.89 -11.58 1.18
C ALA A 112 -3.52 -12.97 1.67
N LEU A 113 -3.37 -13.91 0.75
CA LEU A 113 -2.84 -15.23 1.04
C LEU A 113 -1.32 -15.20 0.91
N HIS A 114 -0.63 -15.65 1.96
CA HIS A 114 0.83 -15.78 1.97
C HIS A 114 1.24 -17.26 1.98
N TYR A 115 2.25 -17.59 1.19
CA TYR A 115 2.91 -18.88 1.21
C TYR A 115 4.40 -18.69 1.51
N TYR A 116 4.82 -19.10 2.69
CA TYR A 116 6.20 -19.02 3.17
C TYR A 116 6.98 -20.27 2.78
N PHE A 117 7.96 -20.12 1.90
CA PHE A 117 8.87 -21.21 1.55
C PHE A 117 10.24 -21.11 2.24
N LEU A 118 10.51 -19.98 2.90
CA LEU A 118 11.62 -19.80 3.82
C LEU A 118 11.15 -19.00 5.04
N GLY A 119 11.51 -19.46 6.24
CA GLY A 119 11.17 -18.77 7.49
C GLY A 119 9.70 -18.95 7.86
N GLY A 120 8.99 -17.86 8.07
CA GLY A 120 7.59 -17.83 8.46
C GLY A 120 7.14 -16.42 8.83
N ARG A 121 5.85 -16.25 9.15
CA ARG A 121 5.24 -14.96 9.45
C ARG A 121 5.98 -14.19 10.56
N SER A 122 6.28 -14.86 11.66
CA SER A 122 6.96 -14.28 12.84
C SER A 122 8.48 -14.34 12.77
N LYS A 123 9.07 -14.85 11.68
CA LYS A 123 10.52 -14.92 11.54
C LYS A 123 11.05 -13.63 10.91
N GLY A 124 12.14 -13.10 11.47
CA GLY A 124 12.84 -11.93 10.93
C GLY A 124 13.46 -12.16 9.55
N ASN A 125 13.74 -13.44 9.19
CA ASN A 125 14.17 -13.84 7.85
C ASN A 125 13.08 -14.71 7.21
N ALA A 126 12.48 -14.22 6.13
CA ALA A 126 11.42 -14.92 5.44
C ALA A 126 11.42 -14.63 3.94
N MET A 127 11.01 -15.61 3.16
CA MET A 127 10.74 -15.47 1.73
C MET A 127 9.38 -16.11 1.42
N PHE A 128 8.50 -15.36 0.76
CA PHE A 128 7.12 -15.78 0.57
C PHE A 128 6.48 -15.16 -0.66
N PHE A 129 5.49 -15.85 -1.20
CA PHE A 129 4.52 -15.27 -2.12
C PHE A 129 3.42 -14.58 -1.33
N GLU A 130 3.04 -13.39 -1.76
CA GLU A 130 1.88 -12.64 -1.29
C GLU A 130 0.90 -12.48 -2.44
N LEU A 131 -0.34 -12.90 -2.23
CA LEU A 131 -1.43 -12.91 -3.19
C LEU A 131 -2.59 -12.04 -2.66
N PRO A 132 -2.50 -10.71 -2.74
CA PRO A 132 -3.52 -9.80 -2.24
C PRO A 132 -4.64 -9.62 -3.26
N LEU A 133 -5.88 -9.76 -2.81
CA LEU A 133 -7.08 -9.41 -3.56
C LEU A 133 -7.80 -8.29 -2.80
N ARG A 134 -7.84 -7.08 -3.35
CA ARG A 134 -8.34 -5.90 -2.65
C ARG A 134 -9.48 -5.24 -3.41
N ALA A 135 -10.52 -4.84 -2.69
CA ALA A 135 -11.50 -3.87 -3.17
C ALA A 135 -10.92 -2.46 -3.07
N ALA A 136 -11.06 -1.69 -4.13
CA ALA A 136 -10.62 -0.30 -4.22
C ALA A 136 -11.81 0.64 -4.12
N ASN A 137 -11.72 1.64 -3.25
CA ASN A 137 -12.70 2.70 -3.09
C ASN A 137 -11.99 4.05 -3.18
N SER A 138 -12.54 4.97 -3.95
CA SER A 138 -12.11 6.37 -3.91
C SER A 138 -12.87 7.13 -2.84
N THR A 139 -12.24 8.11 -2.20
CA THR A 139 -12.87 8.92 -1.15
C THR A 139 -12.24 10.29 -1.03
N ASP A 140 -13.08 11.28 -0.78
CA ASP A 140 -12.73 12.63 -0.34
C ASP A 140 -12.90 12.79 1.19
N PHE A 141 -13.09 11.67 1.92
CA PHE A 141 -13.42 11.55 3.34
C PHE A 141 -14.86 11.98 3.71
N THR A 142 -15.67 12.46 2.78
CA THR A 142 -17.09 12.72 2.99
C THR A 142 -17.95 11.64 2.35
N GLN A 143 -17.50 11.13 1.20
CA GLN A 143 -18.13 10.07 0.44
C GLN A 143 -17.13 9.03 0.01
N ALA A 144 -17.59 7.81 -0.22
CA ALA A 144 -16.78 6.72 -0.76
C ALA A 144 -17.49 6.08 -1.94
N SER A 145 -16.73 5.82 -3.02
CA SER A 145 -17.23 5.19 -4.23
C SER A 145 -16.39 3.99 -4.60
N TYR A 146 -17.03 2.84 -4.81
CA TYR A 146 -16.36 1.63 -5.26
C TYR A 146 -15.73 1.83 -6.65
N ARG A 147 -14.46 1.46 -6.80
CA ARG A 147 -13.68 1.61 -8.04
C ARG A 147 -13.19 0.29 -8.62
N GLY A 148 -13.57 -0.83 -8.05
CA GLY A 148 -13.23 -2.15 -8.58
C GLY A 148 -12.31 -2.94 -7.69
N VAL A 149 -11.57 -3.87 -8.30
CA VAL A 149 -10.71 -4.83 -7.59
C VAL A 149 -9.30 -4.76 -8.16
N THR A 150 -8.31 -4.88 -7.28
CA THR A 150 -6.90 -5.03 -7.64
C THR A 150 -6.36 -6.38 -7.19
N PHE A 151 -5.47 -6.98 -7.99
CA PHE A 151 -4.75 -8.21 -7.67
C PHE A 151 -3.27 -8.02 -8.04
N ASN A 152 -2.43 -7.89 -7.03
CA ASN A 152 -1.02 -7.51 -7.18
C ASN A 152 -0.11 -8.57 -6.53
N PRO A 153 0.00 -9.80 -7.11
CA PRO A 153 0.83 -10.86 -6.57
C PRO A 153 2.30 -10.46 -6.57
N ARG A 154 3.01 -10.81 -5.51
CA ARG A 154 4.43 -10.51 -5.38
C ARG A 154 5.22 -11.58 -4.63
N LEU A 155 6.46 -11.74 -5.01
CA LEU A 155 7.50 -12.43 -4.27
C LEU A 155 8.15 -11.42 -3.33
N VAL A 156 8.27 -11.76 -2.07
CA VAL A 156 8.86 -10.91 -1.04
C VAL A 156 9.97 -11.68 -0.34
N TRP A 157 11.12 -11.06 -0.22
CA TRP A 157 12.19 -11.46 0.68
C TRP A 157 12.40 -10.36 1.71
N ARG A 158 12.38 -10.71 2.99
CA ARG A 158 12.67 -9.82 4.10
C ARG A 158 13.71 -10.43 5.02
N ARG A 159 14.51 -9.58 5.63
CA ARG A 159 15.49 -9.95 6.63
C ARG A 159 15.47 -8.96 7.80
N GLU A 160 15.83 -9.46 8.98
CA GLU A 160 16.03 -8.66 10.18
C GLU A 160 17.36 -9.11 10.79
N TYR A 161 18.26 -8.17 11.06
CA TYR A 161 19.56 -8.47 11.67
C TYR A 161 20.07 -7.26 12.43
N TRP A 162 21.01 -7.52 13.34
CA TRP A 162 21.67 -6.50 14.13
C TRP A 162 23.06 -6.22 13.56
N LEU A 163 23.41 -4.93 13.44
CA LEU A 163 24.69 -4.45 13.00
C LEU A 163 25.13 -3.28 13.89
N ASN A 164 26.18 -3.48 14.70
CA ASN A 164 26.74 -2.45 15.57
C ASN A 164 25.69 -1.73 16.47
N GLY A 165 24.74 -2.46 17.01
CA GLY A 165 23.69 -1.90 17.86
C GLY A 165 22.48 -1.36 17.13
N TYR A 166 22.49 -1.38 15.80
CA TYR A 166 21.35 -1.01 14.96
C TYR A 166 20.58 -2.25 14.53
N GLU A 167 19.25 -2.22 14.66
CA GLU A 167 18.41 -3.23 14.04
C GLU A 167 18.09 -2.80 12.61
N VAL A 168 18.45 -3.64 11.63
CA VAL A 168 18.29 -3.37 10.21
C VAL A 168 17.29 -4.34 9.61
N ARG A 169 16.30 -3.82 8.89
CA ARG A 169 15.18 -4.59 8.33
C ARG A 169 15.01 -4.33 6.82
N PRO A 170 15.89 -4.88 5.95
CA PRO A 170 15.72 -4.78 4.51
C PRO A 170 14.61 -5.69 4.01
N GLN A 171 13.95 -5.25 2.93
CA GLN A 171 12.97 -6.02 2.19
C GLN A 171 13.12 -5.75 0.70
N ILE A 172 13.07 -6.81 -0.11
CA ILE A 172 13.02 -6.75 -1.57
C ILE A 172 11.70 -7.38 -2.01
N SER A 173 11.08 -6.84 -3.04
CA SER A 173 9.87 -7.41 -3.63
C SER A 173 9.91 -7.31 -5.14
N LEU A 174 9.33 -8.33 -5.79
CA LEU A 174 9.09 -8.37 -7.24
C LEU A 174 7.66 -8.86 -7.45
N GLY A 175 6.88 -8.16 -8.26
CA GLY A 175 5.47 -8.51 -8.43
C GLY A 175 4.86 -8.02 -9.72
N LEU A 176 3.66 -8.52 -9.95
CA LEU A 176 2.79 -8.13 -11.05
C LEU A 176 1.67 -7.23 -10.53
N ARG A 177 1.06 -6.49 -11.44
CA ARG A 177 -0.09 -5.64 -11.19
C ARG A 177 -1.21 -6.03 -12.13
N SER A 178 -2.41 -6.10 -11.61
CA SER A 178 -3.63 -6.26 -12.42
C SER A 178 -4.81 -5.64 -11.71
N ALA A 179 -5.80 -5.20 -12.47
CA ALA A 179 -7.02 -4.65 -11.92
C ALA A 179 -8.22 -4.88 -12.85
N SER A 180 -9.42 -4.68 -12.28
CA SER A 180 -10.67 -4.68 -13.01
C SER A 180 -10.77 -3.49 -13.96
N SER A 181 -11.67 -3.58 -14.95
CA SER A 181 -11.95 -2.48 -15.89
C SER A 181 -12.40 -1.21 -15.17
N HIS A 182 -13.19 -1.33 -14.12
CA HIS A 182 -13.71 -0.20 -13.36
C HIS A 182 -12.58 0.58 -12.65
N TYR A 183 -11.54 -0.11 -12.15
CA TYR A 183 -10.36 0.51 -11.57
C TYR A 183 -9.50 1.23 -12.63
N HIS A 184 -9.24 0.55 -13.75
CA HIS A 184 -8.49 1.15 -14.86
C HIS A 184 -9.25 2.31 -15.50
N ASP A 185 -10.58 2.22 -15.60
CA ASP A 185 -11.41 3.28 -16.16
C ASP A 185 -11.41 4.54 -15.28
N TYR A 186 -11.43 4.37 -13.96
CA TYR A 186 -11.34 5.49 -13.01
C TYR A 186 -10.04 6.29 -13.17
N ILE A 187 -8.91 5.62 -13.41
CA ILE A 187 -7.61 6.28 -13.50
C ILE A 187 -7.30 6.73 -14.93
N TYR A 188 -7.56 5.87 -15.92
CA TYR A 188 -7.10 6.03 -17.29
C TYR A 188 -8.22 6.31 -18.30
N GLY A 189 -9.48 6.30 -17.85
CA GLY A 189 -10.63 6.58 -18.68
C GLY A 189 -10.66 8.03 -19.14
N VAL A 190 -11.08 8.26 -20.39
CA VAL A 190 -11.33 9.57 -20.98
C VAL A 190 -12.73 9.58 -21.57
N ASN A 191 -13.66 10.19 -20.84
CA ASN A 191 -15.06 10.33 -21.25
C ASN A 191 -15.20 11.34 -22.40
N ALA A 192 -16.34 11.33 -23.09
CA ALA A 192 -16.63 12.19 -24.24
C ALA A 192 -16.44 13.67 -23.93
N GLU A 193 -16.81 14.12 -22.73
CA GLU A 193 -16.67 15.50 -22.27
C GLU A 193 -15.21 15.92 -22.03
N SER A 194 -14.31 14.97 -21.87
CA SER A 194 -12.90 15.18 -21.60
C SER A 194 -12.01 15.03 -22.85
N ILE A 195 -12.59 14.73 -24.00
CA ILE A 195 -11.85 14.59 -25.26
C ILE A 195 -11.38 15.99 -25.73
N THR A 196 -10.11 16.06 -26.14
CA THR A 196 -9.52 17.24 -26.77
C THR A 196 -8.72 16.84 -28.03
N SER A 197 -8.11 17.78 -28.71
CA SER A 197 -7.22 17.49 -29.86
C SER A 197 -6.00 16.63 -29.48
N GLU A 198 -5.57 16.67 -28.20
CA GLU A 198 -4.39 15.94 -27.69
C GLU A 198 -4.76 14.75 -26.80
N ARG A 199 -6.04 14.61 -26.44
CA ARG A 199 -6.54 13.59 -25.53
C ARG A 199 -7.71 12.85 -26.16
N SER A 200 -7.44 11.68 -26.72
CA SER A 200 -8.45 10.80 -27.32
C SER A 200 -9.29 10.09 -26.26
N GLY A 201 -10.56 9.79 -26.58
CA GLY A 201 -11.42 8.99 -25.74
C GLY A 201 -10.85 7.61 -25.46
N TYR A 202 -10.96 7.15 -24.21
CA TYR A 202 -10.49 5.84 -23.79
C TYR A 202 -11.42 5.25 -22.72
N LYS A 203 -11.68 3.95 -22.82
CA LYS A 203 -12.43 3.20 -21.81
C LYS A 203 -11.53 2.14 -21.20
N GLY A 204 -11.41 2.15 -19.87
CA GLY A 204 -10.59 1.23 -19.14
C GLY A 204 -11.04 -0.22 -19.33
N VAL A 205 -10.08 -1.12 -19.54
CA VAL A 205 -10.29 -2.57 -19.65
C VAL A 205 -9.59 -3.29 -18.50
N GLN A 206 -10.13 -4.43 -18.09
CA GLN A 206 -9.48 -5.26 -17.08
C GLN A 206 -8.23 -5.94 -17.63
N GLY A 207 -7.28 -6.21 -16.76
CA GLY A 207 -6.14 -7.02 -17.14
C GLY A 207 -4.85 -6.64 -16.45
N TYR A 208 -3.77 -7.01 -17.08
CA TYR A 208 -2.41 -6.73 -16.65
C TYR A 208 -2.16 -5.22 -16.55
N GLY A 209 -1.58 -4.81 -15.44
CA GLY A 209 -1.27 -3.40 -15.12
C GLY A 209 0.23 -3.13 -14.97
N GLY A 210 1.08 -4.03 -15.46
CA GLY A 210 2.52 -3.90 -15.37
C GLY A 210 3.18 -4.80 -14.33
N TRP A 211 4.49 -4.65 -14.17
CA TRP A 211 5.27 -5.29 -13.12
C TRP A 211 5.96 -4.24 -12.26
N GLN A 212 6.36 -4.64 -11.07
CA GLN A 212 7.01 -3.74 -10.11
C GLN A 212 8.13 -4.46 -9.37
N ALA A 213 9.20 -3.73 -9.09
CA ALA A 213 10.26 -4.14 -8.17
C ALA A 213 10.41 -3.10 -7.08
N GLY A 214 10.63 -3.54 -5.85
CA GLY A 214 10.74 -2.64 -4.70
C GLY A 214 11.86 -3.05 -3.76
N TYR A 215 12.52 -2.06 -3.20
CA TYR A 215 13.42 -2.19 -2.06
C TYR A 215 12.94 -1.27 -0.95
N SER A 216 12.94 -1.74 0.27
CA SER A 216 12.74 -0.92 1.46
C SER A 216 13.66 -1.38 2.57
N THR A 217 14.02 -0.46 3.44
CA THR A 217 14.75 -0.78 4.66
C THR A 217 14.28 0.13 5.79
N ALA A 218 14.38 -0.36 7.02
CA ALA A 218 14.35 0.49 8.17
C ALA A 218 15.52 0.16 9.08
N VAL A 219 16.00 1.17 9.75
CA VAL A 219 17.05 1.09 10.76
C VAL A 219 16.50 1.66 12.05
N LEU A 220 16.57 0.86 13.11
CA LEU A 220 16.15 1.24 14.45
C LEU A 220 17.38 1.30 15.37
N TRP A 221 17.44 2.34 16.20
CA TRP A 221 18.47 2.51 17.21
C TRP A 221 17.92 3.32 18.38
N SER A 222 18.11 2.82 19.61
CA SER A 222 17.50 3.43 20.78
C SER A 222 15.99 3.71 20.50
N ASP A 223 15.56 4.93 20.67
CA ASP A 223 14.18 5.39 20.50
C ASP A 223 13.90 5.96 19.09
N TRP A 224 14.80 5.73 18.14
CA TRP A 224 14.66 6.29 16.79
C TRP A 224 14.51 5.22 15.72
N MET A 225 13.75 5.56 14.70
CA MET A 225 13.64 4.77 13.47
C MET A 225 13.81 5.68 12.27
N THR A 226 14.67 5.28 11.34
CA THR A 226 14.64 5.79 9.97
C THR A 226 14.21 4.69 9.02
N ALA A 227 13.47 5.05 7.98
CA ALA A 227 13.09 4.10 6.94
C ALA A 227 13.17 4.76 5.56
N GLY A 228 13.42 3.94 4.54
CA GLY A 228 13.39 4.40 3.16
C GLY A 228 12.90 3.31 2.24
N PHE A 229 12.29 3.71 1.13
CA PHE A 229 11.89 2.78 0.09
C PHE A 229 12.03 3.39 -1.29
N VAL A 230 12.22 2.53 -2.27
CA VAL A 230 12.10 2.84 -3.69
C VAL A 230 11.33 1.72 -4.36
N ARG A 231 10.42 2.09 -5.26
CA ARG A 231 9.65 1.17 -6.09
C ARG A 231 9.74 1.62 -7.54
N TYR A 232 10.15 0.72 -8.39
CA TYR A 232 10.08 0.85 -9.83
C TYR A 232 8.86 0.13 -10.35
N VAL A 233 8.10 0.77 -11.24
CA VAL A 233 6.93 0.19 -11.92
C VAL A 233 7.13 0.34 -13.41
N ASN A 234 6.91 -0.73 -14.16
CA ASN A 234 6.91 -0.73 -15.62
C ASN A 234 5.57 -1.24 -16.12
N ILE A 235 4.92 -0.47 -16.99
CA ILE A 235 3.58 -0.73 -17.51
C ILE A 235 3.58 -1.17 -18.99
N SER A 236 4.73 -1.51 -19.56
CA SER A 236 4.79 -2.03 -20.93
C SER A 236 3.89 -3.25 -21.08
N GLY A 237 2.99 -3.23 -22.05
CA GLY A 237 1.97 -4.25 -22.27
C GLY A 237 0.79 -4.20 -21.31
N ALA A 238 0.66 -3.13 -20.49
CA ALA A 238 -0.49 -2.97 -19.61
C ALA A 238 -1.78 -2.78 -20.42
N ALA A 239 -2.89 -3.28 -19.87
CA ALA A 239 -4.21 -3.20 -20.50
C ALA A 239 -4.69 -1.74 -20.77
N PHE A 240 -4.06 -0.76 -20.12
CA PHE A 240 -4.35 0.67 -20.27
C PHE A 240 -3.22 1.45 -20.97
N GLU A 241 -2.23 0.78 -21.55
CA GLU A 241 -1.06 1.42 -22.16
C GLU A 241 -1.44 2.40 -23.30
N ASP A 242 -2.53 2.11 -24.01
CA ASP A 242 -3.02 2.91 -25.14
C ASP A 242 -3.84 4.14 -24.72
N SER A 243 -4.07 4.36 -23.41
CA SER A 243 -4.74 5.58 -22.95
C SER A 243 -3.87 6.80 -23.21
N SER A 244 -4.48 7.86 -23.72
CA SER A 244 -3.82 9.16 -23.93
C SER A 244 -3.29 9.80 -22.64
N LEU A 245 -3.75 9.31 -21.47
CA LEU A 245 -3.25 9.71 -20.16
C LEU A 245 -1.90 9.04 -19.81
N VAL A 246 -1.49 8.00 -20.52
CA VAL A 246 -0.20 7.34 -20.31
C VAL A 246 0.88 8.12 -21.07
N LYS A 247 1.79 8.75 -20.33
CA LYS A 247 2.88 9.57 -20.86
C LYS A 247 4.23 8.88 -20.75
N THR A 248 4.38 7.94 -19.82
CA THR A 248 5.61 7.15 -19.65
C THR A 248 5.29 5.69 -19.33
N ARG A 249 6.17 4.78 -19.72
CA ARG A 249 6.03 3.35 -19.43
C ARG A 249 6.70 2.95 -18.13
N SER A 250 7.43 3.85 -17.48
CA SER A 250 8.12 3.56 -16.23
C SER A 250 7.94 4.68 -15.22
N SER A 251 7.79 4.30 -13.96
CA SER A 251 7.61 5.25 -12.86
C SER A 251 8.46 4.83 -11.67
N PHE A 252 9.01 5.80 -10.96
CA PHE A 252 9.66 5.61 -9.68
C PHE A 252 8.81 6.22 -8.57
N ILE A 253 8.64 5.48 -7.49
CA ILE A 253 8.02 5.93 -6.26
C ILE A 253 9.08 5.76 -5.17
N ALA A 254 9.39 6.83 -4.44
CA ALA A 254 10.41 6.77 -3.40
C ALA A 254 9.98 7.57 -2.18
N GLY A 255 10.44 7.18 -1.03
CA GLY A 255 10.17 7.92 0.21
C GLY A 255 11.15 7.58 1.30
N MET A 256 11.19 8.46 2.29
CA MET A 256 11.95 8.28 3.51
C MET A 256 11.15 8.78 4.71
N ALA A 257 11.42 8.20 5.86
CA ALA A 257 10.73 8.54 7.10
C ALA A 257 11.72 8.59 8.26
N LEU A 258 11.42 9.44 9.22
CA LEU A 258 12.07 9.50 10.52
C LEU A 258 11.00 9.51 11.60
N ALA A 259 11.13 8.65 12.61
CA ALA A 259 10.21 8.57 13.73
C ALA A 259 10.95 8.46 15.06
N TYR A 260 10.35 9.00 16.09
CA TYR A 260 10.72 8.79 17.49
C TYR A 260 9.75 7.78 18.12
N LEU A 261 10.30 6.80 18.82
CA LEU A 261 9.58 5.68 19.44
C LEU A 261 9.57 5.87 20.96
N PHE A 262 8.49 5.47 21.64
CA PHE A 262 8.33 5.60 23.10
C PHE A 262 7.52 4.44 23.68
#